data_44b07614c0590189812ce95df2f9fcb3
#
_entry.id   44b07614c0590189812ce95df2f9fcb3
#
_cell.length_a   1.000
_cell.length_b   1.000
_cell.length_c   1.000
_cell.angle_alpha   90.00
_cell.angle_beta   90.00
_cell.angle_gamma   90.00
#
_symmetry.space_group_name_H-M   'P 1'
#
loop_
_entity.id
_entity.type
_entity.pdbx_description
1 polymer ?
#
loop_
_entity_poly.entity_id
_entity_poly.type
_entity_poly.pdbx_seq_one_letter_code
_entity_poly.pdbx_strand_id
1 'polypeptide(L)'
;MPNWISRITRHDNNAVLALLLVGLLVPCALGQPPFPTTPGRDEPKKLPDGRLQSEVILKEDYKRNLQDLGKIRDLASSIEEELKKGDRHVLSLKALKDLEEIEKISRRIRQRMKRY
;
A
#
# COMPACT_ATOMS: atom_id res chain seq x y z
N MET A 1 8.79 16.08 39.93
CA MET A 1 8.68 15.46 38.62
C MET A 1 10.08 15.18 38.09
N PRO A 2 10.49 13.93 37.89
CA PRO A 2 11.86 13.65 37.45
C PRO A 2 12.02 13.92 35.95
N ASN A 3 12.95 14.81 35.62
CA ASN A 3 13.36 15.14 34.27
C ASN A 3 14.17 13.99 33.64
N TRP A 4 13.53 13.07 33.00
CA TRP A 4 14.21 11.99 32.27
C TRP A 4 14.52 12.35 30.79
N ILE A 5 14.07 13.50 30.32
CA ILE A 5 14.18 13.91 28.90
C ILE A 5 15.57 14.51 28.56
N SER A 6 16.41 14.85 29.54
CA SER A 6 17.67 15.57 29.29
C SER A 6 18.92 14.68 29.13
N ARG A 7 18.78 13.35 28.98
CA ARG A 7 19.94 12.43 28.83
C ARG A 7 20.11 11.78 27.49
N ILE A 8 19.37 12.20 26.46
CA ILE A 8 19.52 11.61 25.12
C ILE A 8 19.99 12.72 24.18
N THR A 9 21.18 13.22 24.36
CA THR A 9 21.87 13.92 23.25
C THR A 9 23.30 14.26 23.69
N ARG A 10 24.16 13.31 23.59
CA ARG A 10 25.60 13.56 23.36
C ARG A 10 26.23 12.25 22.84
N HIS A 11 25.84 11.81 21.64
CA HIS A 11 26.69 10.93 20.88
C HIS A 11 27.74 11.82 20.20
N ASP A 12 28.95 11.61 20.63
CA ASP A 12 30.15 12.24 20.09
C ASP A 12 30.32 11.87 18.64
N ASN A 13 29.88 12.73 17.73
CA ASN A 13 30.05 12.60 16.29
C ASN A 13 31.51 12.55 15.82
N ASN A 14 32.48 12.75 16.75
CA ASN A 14 33.90 12.73 16.41
C ASN A 14 34.50 11.33 16.29
N ALA A 15 33.89 10.30 16.88
CA ALA A 15 34.38 8.93 16.75
C ALA A 15 34.02 8.28 15.40
N VAL A 16 32.91 8.73 14.77
CA VAL A 16 32.47 8.21 13.48
C VAL A 16 33.25 8.84 12.32
N LEU A 17 33.71 10.08 12.49
CA LEU A 17 34.49 10.79 11.44
C LEU A 17 35.91 10.27 11.30
N ALA A 18 36.50 9.71 12.37
CA ALA A 18 37.87 9.17 12.33
C ALA A 18 37.98 7.80 11.63
N LEU A 19 36.89 7.05 11.52
CA LEU A 19 36.88 5.72 10.89
C LEU A 19 36.64 5.76 9.37
N LEU A 20 36.22 6.92 8.82
CA LEU A 20 35.95 7.08 7.38
C LEU A 20 37.17 7.49 6.55
N LEU A 21 38.31 7.80 7.18
CA LEU A 21 39.49 8.34 6.49
C LEU A 21 40.58 7.29 6.15
N VAL A 22 40.44 6.03 6.56
CA VAL A 22 41.46 4.98 6.31
C VAL A 22 41.07 4.04 5.16
N GLY A 23 39.87 4.15 4.60
CA GLY A 23 39.33 3.25 3.57
C GLY A 23 39.57 3.64 2.11
N LEU A 24 40.33 4.71 1.80
CA LEU A 24 40.36 5.28 0.45
C LEU A 24 41.67 5.02 -0.30
N LEU A 25 42.20 3.78 -0.29
CA LEU A 25 43.30 3.41 -1.12
C LEU A 25 43.22 1.92 -1.50
N VAL A 26 42.19 1.55 -2.29
CA VAL A 26 42.23 0.31 -3.05
C VAL A 26 42.07 0.67 -4.53
N PRO A 27 43.08 0.47 -5.38
CA PRO A 27 42.94 0.56 -6.82
C PRO A 27 42.15 -0.66 -7.29
N CYS A 28 40.87 -0.55 -7.52
CA CYS A 28 40.07 -1.60 -8.11
C CYS A 28 40.20 -1.56 -9.64
N ALA A 29 41.30 -2.15 -10.12
CA ALA A 29 41.39 -2.64 -11.50
C ALA A 29 40.87 -4.06 -11.54
N LEU A 30 39.54 -4.25 -11.74
CA LEU A 30 38.94 -5.51 -12.18
C LEU A 30 37.54 -5.22 -12.70
N GLY A 31 37.38 -5.42 -14.02
CA GLY A 31 36.19 -5.62 -14.82
C GLY A 31 34.85 -5.26 -14.22
N GLN A 32 34.24 -4.20 -14.71
CA GLN A 32 32.83 -3.97 -14.47
C GLN A 32 32.06 -5.20 -14.97
N PRO A 33 31.23 -5.85 -14.13
CA PRO A 33 30.29 -6.83 -14.65
C PRO A 33 29.40 -6.13 -15.67
N PRO A 34 29.03 -6.79 -16.78
CA PRO A 34 28.12 -6.22 -17.74
C PRO A 34 26.87 -5.80 -16.96
N PHE A 35 26.51 -4.52 -17.04
CA PHE A 35 25.27 -4.03 -16.45
C PHE A 35 24.17 -4.99 -16.89
N PRO A 36 23.32 -5.49 -15.98
CA PRO A 36 22.16 -6.23 -16.40
C PRO A 36 21.41 -5.29 -17.35
N THR A 37 21.37 -5.71 -18.61
CA THR A 37 20.53 -5.05 -19.61
C THR A 37 19.17 -4.91 -18.97
N THR A 38 18.74 -3.69 -18.70
CA THR A 38 17.41 -3.36 -18.21
C THR A 38 16.44 -4.23 -19.00
N PRO A 39 15.65 -5.12 -18.38
CA PRO A 39 14.66 -5.90 -19.11
C PRO A 39 13.90 -4.90 -19.95
N GLY A 40 13.87 -5.10 -21.26
CA GLY A 40 13.35 -4.14 -22.21
C GLY A 40 12.03 -3.64 -21.66
N ARG A 41 11.87 -2.31 -21.61
CA ARG A 41 10.61 -1.66 -21.21
C ARG A 41 9.55 -2.36 -22.04
N ASP A 42 8.76 -3.25 -21.39
CA ASP A 42 7.76 -4.06 -22.07
C ASP A 42 6.93 -3.13 -22.94
N GLU A 43 6.99 -3.32 -24.25
CA GLU A 43 6.20 -2.51 -25.17
C GLU A 43 4.74 -2.59 -24.71
N PRO A 44 4.02 -1.45 -24.63
CA PRO A 44 2.66 -1.45 -24.14
C PRO A 44 1.80 -2.37 -25.02
N LYS A 45 1.32 -3.46 -24.41
CA LYS A 45 0.49 -4.45 -25.11
C LYS A 45 -0.76 -3.77 -25.64
N LYS A 46 -0.93 -3.80 -26.97
CA LYS A 46 -2.11 -3.31 -27.67
C LYS A 46 -3.08 -4.44 -27.92
N LEU A 47 -4.36 -4.15 -27.77
CA LEU A 47 -5.45 -5.03 -28.17
C LEU A 47 -5.61 -5.02 -29.71
N PRO A 48 -6.30 -6.00 -30.32
CA PRO A 48 -6.57 -6.05 -31.76
C PRO A 48 -7.29 -4.80 -32.29
N ASP A 49 -8.01 -4.08 -31.44
CA ASP A 49 -8.70 -2.83 -31.74
C ASP A 49 -7.82 -1.57 -31.62
N GLY A 50 -6.50 -1.73 -31.38
CA GLY A 50 -5.51 -0.66 -31.29
C GLY A 50 -5.44 0.05 -29.93
N ARG A 51 -6.33 -0.24 -28.97
CA ARG A 51 -6.32 0.34 -27.63
C ARG A 51 -5.24 -0.29 -26.76
N LEU A 52 -4.70 0.48 -25.82
CA LEU A 52 -3.78 -0.04 -24.83
C LEU A 52 -4.52 -0.96 -23.86
N GLN A 53 -4.00 -2.17 -23.66
CA GLN A 53 -4.57 -3.14 -22.71
C GLN A 53 -4.69 -2.55 -21.28
N SER A 54 -3.70 -1.75 -20.88
CA SER A 54 -3.68 -1.08 -19.56
C SER A 54 -4.86 -0.11 -19.40
N GLU A 55 -5.21 0.66 -20.44
CA GLU A 55 -6.34 1.60 -20.38
C GLU A 55 -7.68 0.89 -20.23
N VAL A 56 -7.86 -0.21 -20.95
CA VAL A 56 -9.10 -1.00 -20.86
C VAL A 56 -9.25 -1.61 -19.46
N ILE A 57 -8.18 -2.16 -18.91
CA ILE A 57 -8.17 -2.72 -17.55
C ILE A 57 -8.44 -1.62 -16.53
N LEU A 58 -7.81 -0.45 -16.65
CA LEU A 58 -8.01 0.68 -15.74
C LEU A 58 -9.47 1.14 -15.73
N LYS A 59 -10.08 1.28 -16.91
CA LYS A 59 -11.49 1.68 -17.05
C LYS A 59 -12.44 0.65 -16.43
N GLU A 60 -12.19 -0.63 -16.62
CA GLU A 60 -12.99 -1.69 -16.03
C GLU A 60 -12.81 -1.77 -14.50
N ASP A 61 -11.58 -1.66 -14.01
CA ASP A 61 -11.30 -1.62 -12.59
C ASP A 61 -11.95 -0.40 -11.90
N TYR A 62 -11.94 0.77 -12.56
CA TYR A 62 -12.64 1.95 -12.08
C TYR A 62 -14.14 1.70 -11.92
N LYS A 63 -14.78 1.13 -12.95
CA LYS A 63 -16.20 0.78 -12.92
C LYS A 63 -16.52 -0.19 -11.78
N ARG A 64 -15.71 -1.25 -11.62
CA ARG A 64 -15.86 -2.23 -10.54
C ARG A 64 -15.65 -1.60 -9.16
N ASN A 65 -14.72 -0.68 -9.03
CA ASN A 65 -14.48 0.03 -7.77
C ASN A 65 -15.70 0.87 -7.38
N LEU A 66 -16.35 1.57 -8.34
CA LEU A 66 -17.57 2.33 -8.06
C LEU A 66 -18.73 1.42 -7.64
N GLN A 67 -18.89 0.26 -8.27
CA GLN A 67 -19.91 -0.74 -7.87
C GLN A 67 -19.65 -1.28 -6.46
N ASP A 68 -18.40 -1.61 -6.14
CA ASP A 68 -18.01 -2.11 -4.84
C ASP A 68 -18.19 -1.04 -3.74
N LEU A 69 -17.92 0.23 -4.03
CA LEU A 69 -18.20 1.35 -3.13
C LEU A 69 -19.71 1.53 -2.88
N GLY A 70 -20.55 1.31 -3.90
CA GLY A 70 -22.00 1.27 -3.73
C GLY A 70 -22.42 0.21 -2.71
N LYS A 71 -21.88 -1.02 -2.84
CA LYS A 71 -22.15 -2.12 -1.90
C LYS A 71 -21.70 -1.79 -0.48
N ILE A 72 -20.53 -1.17 -0.30
CA ILE A 72 -20.06 -0.74 1.03
C ILE A 72 -21.05 0.23 1.65
N ARG A 73 -21.57 1.18 0.87
CA ARG A 73 -22.57 2.15 1.37
C ARG A 73 -23.85 1.45 1.81
N ASP A 74 -24.35 0.49 1.03
CA ASP A 74 -25.57 -0.25 1.34
C ASP A 74 -25.39 -1.10 2.61
N LEU A 75 -24.25 -1.77 2.77
CA LEU A 75 -23.89 -2.52 3.98
C LEU A 75 -23.76 -1.60 5.20
N ALA A 76 -23.14 -0.43 5.05
CA ALA A 76 -23.01 0.55 6.13
C ALA A 76 -24.39 1.04 6.59
N SER A 77 -25.33 1.28 5.68
CA SER A 77 -26.72 1.63 6.01
C SER A 77 -27.44 0.49 6.74
N SER A 78 -27.22 -0.76 6.32
CA SER A 78 -27.76 -1.96 7.01
C SER A 78 -27.25 -2.05 8.44
N ILE A 79 -25.96 -1.83 8.66
CA ILE A 79 -25.33 -1.83 10.01
C ILE A 79 -25.94 -0.72 10.86
N GLU A 80 -26.10 0.49 10.32
CA GLU A 80 -26.70 1.61 11.03
C GLU A 80 -28.14 1.30 11.49
N GLU A 81 -28.95 0.69 10.62
CA GLU A 81 -30.30 0.26 10.98
C GLU A 81 -30.32 -0.80 12.07
N GLU A 82 -29.44 -1.81 11.99
CA GLU A 82 -29.34 -2.87 13.00
C GLU A 82 -28.93 -2.30 14.36
N LEU A 83 -28.00 -1.36 14.38
CA LEU A 83 -27.58 -0.69 15.63
C LEU A 83 -28.66 0.20 16.22
N LYS A 84 -29.51 0.83 15.38
CA LYS A 84 -30.64 1.63 15.85
C LYS A 84 -31.79 0.78 16.40
N LYS A 85 -31.99 -0.42 15.85
CA LYS A 85 -33.06 -1.35 16.28
C LYS A 85 -32.65 -2.14 17.52
N GLY A 86 -31.37 -2.40 17.71
CA GLY A 86 -30.83 -3.20 18.81
C GLY A 86 -30.75 -2.42 20.11
N ASP A 87 -30.94 -3.12 21.23
CA ASP A 87 -30.55 -2.61 22.54
C ASP A 87 -29.02 -2.44 22.58
N ARG A 88 -28.55 -1.37 23.24
CA ARG A 88 -27.12 -1.02 23.37
C ARG A 88 -26.23 -2.17 23.88
N HIS A 89 -26.84 -3.17 24.49
CA HIS A 89 -26.15 -4.32 25.10
C HIS A 89 -26.23 -5.60 24.26
N VAL A 90 -26.93 -5.59 23.11
CA VAL A 90 -27.08 -6.77 22.26
C VAL A 90 -26.15 -6.66 21.06
N LEU A 91 -25.21 -7.60 20.96
CA LEU A 91 -24.32 -7.70 19.81
C LEU A 91 -25.11 -8.23 18.58
N SER A 92 -25.21 -7.44 17.53
CA SER A 92 -25.84 -7.87 16.28
C SER A 92 -24.85 -8.72 15.47
N LEU A 93 -25.11 -10.03 15.37
CA LEU A 93 -24.34 -10.94 14.51
C LEU A 93 -24.44 -10.56 13.03
N LYS A 94 -25.55 -9.96 12.62
CA LYS A 94 -25.72 -9.48 11.26
C LYS A 94 -24.78 -8.30 10.99
N ALA A 95 -24.73 -7.32 11.89
CA ALA A 95 -23.82 -6.18 11.75
C ALA A 95 -22.35 -6.63 11.68
N LEU A 96 -21.94 -7.65 12.45
CA LEU A 96 -20.59 -8.20 12.36
C LEU A 96 -20.30 -8.82 10.99
N LYS A 97 -21.22 -9.60 10.43
CA LYS A 97 -21.08 -10.18 9.09
C LYS A 97 -21.01 -9.09 8.00
N ASP A 98 -21.82 -8.06 8.13
CA ASP A 98 -21.82 -6.94 7.19
C ASP A 98 -20.46 -6.18 7.25
N LEU A 99 -19.87 -6.03 8.44
CA LEU A 99 -18.53 -5.45 8.62
C LEU A 99 -17.43 -6.31 7.99
N GLU A 100 -17.49 -7.64 8.15
CA GLU A 100 -16.55 -8.57 7.50
C GLU A 100 -16.63 -8.46 5.97
N GLU A 101 -17.85 -8.32 5.43
CA GLU A 101 -18.04 -8.15 3.98
C GLU A 101 -17.49 -6.80 3.49
N ILE A 102 -17.66 -5.71 4.26
CA ILE A 102 -17.04 -4.40 3.96
C ILE A 102 -15.52 -4.53 3.91
N GLU A 103 -14.89 -5.22 4.88
CA GLU A 103 -13.45 -5.45 4.86
C GLU A 103 -12.98 -6.18 3.60
N LYS A 104 -13.69 -7.23 3.21
CA LYS A 104 -13.40 -8.03 2.03
C LYS A 104 -13.47 -7.20 0.75
N ILE A 105 -14.53 -6.39 0.62
CA ILE A 105 -14.70 -5.48 -0.52
C ILE A 105 -13.58 -4.42 -0.53
N SER A 106 -13.26 -3.82 0.62
CA SER A 106 -12.20 -2.83 0.75
C SER A 106 -10.83 -3.37 0.36
N ARG A 107 -10.51 -4.62 0.72
CA ARG A 107 -9.27 -5.30 0.29
C ARG A 107 -9.22 -5.47 -1.23
N ARG A 108 -10.32 -5.83 -1.88
CA ARG A 108 -10.40 -5.96 -3.36
C ARG A 108 -10.16 -4.64 -4.07
N ILE A 109 -10.81 -3.55 -3.61
CA ILE A 109 -10.61 -2.20 -4.15
C ILE A 109 -9.14 -1.81 -4.04
N ARG A 110 -8.53 -1.98 -2.84
CA ARG A 110 -7.13 -1.66 -2.59
C ARG A 110 -6.18 -2.44 -3.51
N GLN A 111 -6.44 -3.72 -3.76
CA GLN A 111 -5.63 -4.54 -4.66
C GLN A 111 -5.69 -4.06 -6.10
N ARG A 112 -6.87 -3.63 -6.59
CA ARG A 112 -7.01 -3.05 -7.93
C ARG A 112 -6.26 -1.72 -8.03
N MET A 113 -6.41 -0.84 -7.03
CA MET A 113 -5.73 0.46 -7.01
C MET A 113 -4.21 0.37 -6.93
N LYS A 114 -3.65 -0.71 -6.36
CA LYS A 114 -2.20 -0.91 -6.27
C LYS A 114 -1.55 -1.42 -7.57
N ARG A 115 -2.33 -1.74 -8.59
CA ARG A 115 -1.81 -2.22 -9.88
C ARG A 115 -1.29 -1.10 -10.77
N TYR A 116 -1.49 0.15 -10.39
CA TYR A 116 -1.15 1.34 -11.18
C TYR A 116 -0.12 2.22 -10.47
#